data_ff542f6c85d61120fa8a3aa4e2c295c1
#
_entry.id   ff542f6c85d61120fa8a3aa4e2c295c1
#
_cell.length_a   1.000
_cell.length_b   1.000
_cell.length_c   1.000
_cell.angle_alpha   90.00
_cell.angle_beta   90.00
_cell.angle_gamma   90.00
#
_symmetry.space_group_name_H-M   'P 1'
#
loop_
_entity.id
_entity.type
_entity.pdbx_description
1 polymer ?
#
loop_
_entity_poly.entity_id
_entity_poly.type
_entity_poly.pdbx_seq_one_letter_code
_entity_poly.pdbx_strand_id
1 'polypeptide(L)'
;MSKLSEALEGKKFVVTSEIGPPKGTNIEKCLEDAELLRGKVSAINVTDIQSAVMRIGSLAVCHFLAEKGLEPVFQMVCRDRNRLALQSDLLSAWALGIKNVLCLTGDYTSLGDHPETKPVFDLDSVQLLRAVVGLNEGHDMAGHELDGTPNFFAGAVVTPGSDPVEPQIIKMKKKIEAGAKFFQTQAIFELEKFESFMNDVEKFHVPVMAGIVVLKSAGMAKFMNENVAGVSVPDGIIKEMAETKKEDRKKKAVEIAARVIREIKPICQGAHIMPLGWDALVPEIINQAELS
;
A
#
# COMPACT_ATOMS: atom_id res chain seq x y z
N MET A 1 -16.66 7.82 -9.56
CA MET A 1 -15.31 8.01 -9.02
C MET A 1 -15.24 7.36 -7.64
N SER A 2 -14.06 7.09 -7.11
CA SER A 2 -13.85 6.62 -5.73
C SER A 2 -13.51 7.79 -4.82
N LYS A 3 -13.74 7.66 -3.49
CA LYS A 3 -13.36 8.71 -2.53
C LYS A 3 -11.85 8.98 -2.57
N LEU A 4 -11.03 7.94 -2.81
CA LEU A 4 -9.58 8.09 -2.94
C LEU A 4 -9.20 8.90 -4.18
N SER A 5 -9.83 8.61 -5.35
CA SER A 5 -9.56 9.39 -6.58
C SER A 5 -9.96 10.85 -6.41
N GLU A 6 -11.13 11.12 -5.85
CA GLU A 6 -11.61 12.48 -5.57
C GLU A 6 -10.69 13.26 -4.61
N ALA A 7 -10.18 12.57 -3.57
CA ALA A 7 -9.26 13.18 -2.62
C ALA A 7 -7.91 13.56 -3.27
N LEU A 8 -7.34 12.68 -4.11
CA LEU A 8 -6.09 12.94 -4.81
C LEU A 8 -6.24 14.03 -5.88
N GLU A 9 -7.35 14.04 -6.62
CA GLU A 9 -7.66 15.09 -7.60
C GLU A 9 -7.87 16.46 -6.94
N GLY A 10 -8.44 16.47 -5.73
CA GLY A 10 -8.67 17.68 -4.92
C GLY A 10 -7.40 18.35 -4.41
N LYS A 11 -6.21 17.80 -4.71
CA LYS A 11 -4.89 18.32 -4.28
C LYS A 11 -4.75 18.56 -2.78
N LYS A 12 -5.53 17.85 -1.97
CA LYS A 12 -5.36 17.81 -0.51
C LYS A 12 -4.34 16.74 -0.16
N PHE A 13 -3.62 16.91 0.95
CA PHE A 13 -2.76 15.86 1.47
C PHE A 13 -3.62 14.66 1.89
N VAL A 14 -3.43 13.53 1.22
CA VAL A 14 -4.26 12.33 1.38
C VAL A 14 -3.61 11.37 2.37
N VAL A 15 -4.39 10.84 3.29
CA VAL A 15 -3.95 9.78 4.21
C VAL A 15 -4.65 8.49 3.87
N THR A 16 -3.89 7.42 3.71
CA THR A 16 -4.37 6.04 3.66
C THR A 16 -3.71 5.23 4.77
N SER A 17 -4.34 4.15 5.18
CA SER A 17 -3.72 3.16 6.06
C SER A 17 -3.94 1.77 5.52
N GLU A 18 -3.31 0.77 6.12
CA GLU A 18 -3.52 -0.63 5.72
C GLU A 18 -4.05 -1.47 6.86
N ILE A 19 -4.73 -2.56 6.50
CA ILE A 19 -5.17 -3.62 7.40
C ILE A 19 -4.70 -4.95 6.86
N GLY A 20 -4.10 -5.76 7.74
CA GLY A 20 -3.72 -7.13 7.44
C GLY A 20 -4.87 -8.10 7.69
N PRO A 21 -5.34 -8.84 6.68
CA PRO A 21 -6.32 -9.91 6.89
C PRO A 21 -5.83 -10.94 7.91
N PRO A 22 -6.73 -11.58 8.69
CA PRO A 22 -6.36 -12.59 9.68
C PRO A 22 -5.95 -13.91 9.02
N LYS A 23 -5.21 -14.73 9.78
CA LYS A 23 -4.90 -16.12 9.41
C LYS A 23 -6.07 -17.04 9.79
N GLY A 24 -7.21 -16.87 9.14
CA GLY A 24 -8.42 -17.64 9.42
C GLY A 24 -9.66 -16.84 9.03
N THR A 25 -10.84 -17.28 9.48
CA THR A 25 -12.14 -16.71 9.08
C THR A 25 -12.71 -15.71 10.08
N ASN A 26 -12.12 -15.57 11.28
CA ASN A 26 -12.59 -14.57 12.22
C ASN A 26 -12.03 -13.18 11.85
N ILE A 27 -12.90 -12.36 11.26
CA ILE A 27 -12.58 -11.02 10.77
C ILE A 27 -13.00 -9.89 11.75
N GLU A 28 -13.59 -10.23 12.91
CA GLU A 28 -14.13 -9.23 13.85
C GLU A 28 -13.09 -8.18 14.22
N LYS A 29 -11.92 -8.63 14.68
CA LYS A 29 -10.82 -7.71 15.04
C LYS A 29 -10.38 -6.84 13.87
N CYS A 30 -10.30 -7.39 12.67
CA CYS A 30 -9.94 -6.66 11.46
C CYS A 30 -10.96 -5.55 11.16
N LEU A 31 -12.26 -5.82 11.35
CA LEU A 31 -13.31 -4.84 11.14
C LEU A 31 -13.38 -3.79 12.26
N GLU A 32 -13.09 -4.15 13.51
CA GLU A 32 -12.93 -3.20 14.62
C GLU A 32 -11.78 -2.22 14.35
N ASP A 33 -10.62 -2.73 13.91
CA ASP A 33 -9.46 -1.90 13.57
C ASP A 33 -9.77 -0.97 12.40
N ALA A 34 -10.49 -1.44 11.38
CA ALA A 34 -10.95 -0.61 10.28
C ALA A 34 -11.89 0.51 10.73
N GLU A 35 -12.75 0.23 11.69
CA GLU A 35 -13.70 1.23 12.21
C GLU A 35 -12.97 2.39 12.94
N LEU A 36 -11.83 2.15 13.57
CA LEU A 36 -11.00 3.21 14.17
C LEU A 36 -10.49 4.22 13.12
N LEU A 37 -10.40 3.80 11.86
CA LEU A 37 -9.93 4.62 10.75
C LEU A 37 -11.05 5.43 10.06
N ARG A 38 -12.31 5.18 10.40
CA ARG A 38 -13.47 5.85 9.80
C ARG A 38 -13.36 7.37 9.94
N GLY A 39 -13.43 8.07 8.82
CA GLY A 39 -13.33 9.54 8.78
C GLY A 39 -11.94 10.10 9.08
N LYS A 40 -10.95 9.23 9.35
CA LYS A 40 -9.55 9.63 9.59
C LYS A 40 -8.68 9.44 8.36
N VAL A 41 -9.00 8.47 7.51
CA VAL A 41 -8.28 8.17 6.27
C VAL A 41 -9.22 8.21 5.07
N SER A 42 -8.68 8.51 3.90
CA SER A 42 -9.43 8.54 2.64
C SER A 42 -9.73 7.14 2.11
N ALA A 43 -8.85 6.18 2.38
CA ALA A 43 -9.04 4.78 2.00
C ALA A 43 -8.19 3.84 2.88
N ILE A 44 -8.58 2.56 2.92
CA ILE A 44 -7.94 1.51 3.70
C ILE A 44 -7.44 0.42 2.75
N ASN A 45 -6.14 0.26 2.64
CA ASN A 45 -5.53 -0.85 1.91
C ASN A 45 -5.77 -2.16 2.67
N VAL A 46 -6.15 -3.20 1.93
CA VAL A 46 -6.23 -4.56 2.46
C VAL A 46 -5.12 -5.38 1.84
N THR A 47 -4.16 -5.82 2.67
CA THR A 47 -2.97 -6.53 2.16
C THR A 47 -3.32 -7.91 1.62
N ASP A 48 -2.68 -8.31 0.52
CA ASP A 48 -2.92 -9.59 -0.16
C ASP A 48 -1.78 -10.57 0.13
N ILE A 49 -2.02 -11.52 1.02
CA ILE A 49 -1.06 -12.58 1.42
C ILE A 49 0.34 -12.00 1.65
N GLN A 50 0.39 -10.93 2.48
CA GLN A 50 1.60 -10.17 2.77
C GLN A 50 2.74 -11.06 3.22
N SER A 51 3.96 -10.84 2.70
CA SER A 51 5.16 -11.63 2.95
C SER A 51 4.99 -13.12 2.64
N ALA A 52 4.10 -13.46 1.71
CA ALA A 52 3.76 -14.85 1.34
C ALA A 52 3.23 -15.72 2.51
N VAL A 53 2.67 -15.09 3.55
CA VAL A 53 2.04 -15.78 4.68
C VAL A 53 0.55 -16.00 4.38
N MET A 54 0.08 -17.24 4.46
CA MET A 54 -1.30 -17.61 4.18
C MET A 54 -2.28 -16.88 5.12
N ARG A 55 -3.27 -16.21 4.52
CA ARG A 55 -4.33 -15.44 5.19
C ARG A 55 -5.63 -15.55 4.40
N ILE A 56 -6.74 -15.10 4.99
CA ILE A 56 -7.96 -14.87 4.20
C ILE A 56 -7.68 -13.86 3.09
N GLY A 57 -8.28 -14.07 1.91
CA GLY A 57 -8.03 -13.21 0.75
C GLY A 57 -8.46 -11.76 0.97
N SER A 58 -7.67 -10.85 0.43
CA SER A 58 -7.92 -9.39 0.49
C SER A 58 -9.28 -9.02 -0.11
N LEU A 59 -9.75 -9.71 -1.16
CA LEU A 59 -11.05 -9.49 -1.79
C LEU A 59 -12.21 -9.60 -0.78
N ALA A 60 -12.21 -10.65 0.05
CA ALA A 60 -13.25 -10.86 1.04
C ALA A 60 -13.29 -9.73 2.09
N VAL A 61 -12.12 -9.34 2.62
CA VAL A 61 -12.05 -8.26 3.61
C VAL A 61 -12.42 -6.91 2.99
N CYS A 62 -11.99 -6.61 1.76
CA CYS A 62 -12.42 -5.41 1.03
C CYS A 62 -13.94 -5.32 0.89
N HIS A 63 -14.62 -6.45 0.61
CA HIS A 63 -16.06 -6.48 0.52
C HIS A 63 -16.72 -6.09 1.85
N PHE A 64 -16.30 -6.67 2.98
CA PHE A 64 -16.84 -6.31 4.29
C PHE A 64 -16.58 -4.84 4.67
N LEU A 65 -15.44 -4.28 4.26
CA LEU A 65 -15.18 -2.85 4.43
C LEU A 65 -16.14 -1.99 3.60
N ALA A 66 -16.35 -2.36 2.33
CA ALA A 66 -17.28 -1.67 1.44
C ALA A 66 -18.73 -1.72 1.97
N GLU A 67 -19.22 -2.86 2.47
CA GLU A 67 -20.53 -3.00 3.11
C GLU A 67 -20.69 -2.07 4.33
N LYS A 68 -19.61 -1.83 5.07
CA LYS A 68 -19.59 -0.86 6.17
C LYS A 68 -19.47 0.60 5.70
N GLY A 69 -19.42 0.87 4.40
CA GLY A 69 -19.27 2.21 3.84
C GLY A 69 -17.85 2.81 4.01
N LEU A 70 -16.86 1.97 4.33
CA LEU A 70 -15.44 2.32 4.27
C LEU A 70 -14.94 2.21 2.83
N GLU A 71 -13.85 2.91 2.51
CA GLU A 71 -13.28 2.91 1.17
C GLU A 71 -12.09 1.94 1.09
N PRO A 72 -12.24 0.72 0.53
CA PRO A 72 -11.12 -0.21 0.43
C PRO A 72 -10.22 0.10 -0.77
N VAL A 73 -8.92 -0.21 -0.62
CA VAL A 73 -7.98 -0.40 -1.73
C VAL A 73 -7.62 -1.88 -1.77
N PHE A 74 -8.08 -2.56 -2.79
CA PHE A 74 -7.81 -3.97 -3.01
C PHE A 74 -6.37 -4.17 -3.46
N GLN A 75 -5.50 -4.63 -2.57
CA GLN A 75 -4.17 -5.07 -2.97
C GLN A 75 -4.28 -6.42 -3.67
N MET A 76 -3.65 -6.54 -4.84
CA MET A 76 -3.63 -7.75 -5.64
C MET A 76 -2.20 -8.10 -6.05
N VAL A 77 -1.74 -9.29 -5.65
CA VAL A 77 -0.42 -9.80 -6.02
C VAL A 77 -0.50 -10.79 -7.18
N CYS A 78 0.49 -10.73 -8.10
CA CYS A 78 0.60 -11.64 -9.23
C CYS A 78 1.20 -13.00 -8.85
N ARG A 79 1.81 -13.11 -7.67
CA ARG A 79 2.53 -14.32 -7.21
C ARG A 79 1.68 -15.58 -7.22
N ASP A 80 0.43 -15.49 -6.78
CA ASP A 80 -0.37 -16.65 -6.43
C ASP A 80 -1.44 -16.99 -7.48
N ARG A 81 -1.61 -16.14 -8.53
CA ARG A 81 -2.72 -16.24 -9.49
C ARG A 81 -2.22 -16.09 -10.93
N ASN A 82 -2.79 -16.88 -11.84
CA ASN A 82 -2.60 -16.65 -13.27
C ASN A 82 -3.54 -15.54 -13.78
N ARG A 83 -3.36 -15.11 -15.04
CA ARG A 83 -4.13 -14.03 -15.67
C ARG A 83 -5.64 -14.26 -15.73
N LEU A 84 -6.12 -15.51 -15.76
CA LEU A 84 -7.54 -15.80 -15.70
C LEU A 84 -8.10 -15.49 -14.33
N ALA A 85 -7.44 -15.98 -13.27
CA ALA A 85 -7.85 -15.74 -11.90
C ALA A 85 -7.73 -14.26 -11.52
N LEU A 86 -6.65 -13.56 -11.95
CA LEU A 86 -6.48 -12.13 -11.70
C LEU A 86 -7.61 -11.29 -12.31
N GLN A 87 -7.99 -11.54 -13.57
CA GLN A 87 -9.11 -10.85 -14.22
C GLN A 87 -10.45 -11.19 -13.57
N SER A 88 -10.68 -12.46 -13.24
CA SER A 88 -11.90 -12.89 -12.55
C SER A 88 -12.05 -12.23 -11.18
N ASP A 89 -10.97 -12.15 -10.39
CA ASP A 89 -10.98 -11.49 -9.08
C ASP A 89 -11.23 -9.97 -9.23
N LEU A 90 -10.68 -9.32 -10.26
CA LEU A 90 -10.96 -7.91 -10.56
C LEU A 90 -12.44 -7.69 -10.88
N LEU A 91 -13.03 -8.48 -11.77
CA LEU A 91 -14.46 -8.38 -12.08
C LEU A 91 -15.33 -8.63 -10.84
N SER A 92 -14.95 -9.62 -10.02
CA SER A 92 -15.61 -9.90 -8.74
C SER A 92 -15.50 -8.72 -7.78
N ALA A 93 -14.32 -8.10 -7.66
CA ALA A 93 -14.09 -6.92 -6.82
C ALA A 93 -15.02 -5.77 -7.25
N TRP A 94 -15.12 -5.50 -8.54
CA TRP A 94 -16.00 -4.46 -9.06
C TRP A 94 -17.49 -4.76 -8.75
N ALA A 95 -17.92 -5.99 -8.99
CA ALA A 95 -19.31 -6.43 -8.69
C ALA A 95 -19.64 -6.31 -7.19
N LEU A 96 -18.65 -6.46 -6.31
CA LEU A 96 -18.74 -6.28 -4.86
C LEU A 96 -18.56 -4.81 -4.40
N GLY A 97 -18.51 -3.84 -5.33
CA GLY A 97 -18.47 -2.41 -5.04
C GLY A 97 -17.07 -1.85 -4.73
N ILE A 98 -16.01 -2.62 -4.94
CA ILE A 98 -14.62 -2.21 -4.72
C ILE A 98 -14.13 -1.44 -5.95
N LYS A 99 -13.65 -0.21 -5.75
CA LYS A 99 -13.31 0.73 -6.84
C LYS A 99 -11.82 0.98 -6.99
N ASN A 100 -11.03 0.73 -5.95
CA ASN A 100 -9.59 0.99 -5.98
C ASN A 100 -8.82 -0.31 -5.96
N VAL A 101 -7.77 -0.41 -6.76
CA VAL A 101 -6.87 -1.57 -6.79
C VAL A 101 -5.41 -1.12 -6.73
N LEU A 102 -4.60 -1.80 -5.94
CA LEU A 102 -3.15 -1.63 -5.91
C LEU A 102 -2.48 -2.85 -6.53
N CYS A 103 -1.86 -2.67 -7.68
CA CYS A 103 -1.26 -3.75 -8.47
C CYS A 103 0.17 -4.05 -8.01
N LEU A 104 0.40 -5.27 -7.53
CA LEU A 104 1.65 -5.72 -6.94
C LEU A 104 2.19 -6.97 -7.66
N THR A 105 3.51 -7.08 -7.75
CA THR A 105 4.13 -8.34 -8.20
C THR A 105 4.03 -9.40 -7.10
N GLY A 106 4.29 -9.02 -5.86
CA GLY A 106 4.34 -9.88 -4.69
C GLY A 106 5.76 -10.37 -4.35
N ASP A 107 5.97 -10.72 -3.09
CA ASP A 107 7.23 -11.29 -2.59
C ASP A 107 7.37 -12.75 -3.01
N TYR A 108 8.58 -13.30 -2.97
CA TYR A 108 8.80 -14.72 -3.24
C TYR A 108 8.15 -15.61 -2.18
N THR A 109 7.62 -16.77 -2.59
CA THR A 109 6.98 -17.76 -1.71
C THR A 109 7.90 -18.29 -0.62
N SER A 110 9.21 -18.32 -0.88
CA SER A 110 10.24 -18.74 0.09
C SER A 110 10.35 -17.87 1.34
N LEU A 111 9.77 -16.66 1.32
CA LEU A 111 9.73 -15.75 2.48
C LEU A 111 8.55 -16.05 3.42
N GLY A 112 7.60 -16.88 2.97
CA GLY A 112 6.36 -17.15 3.68
C GLY A 112 6.36 -18.40 4.56
N ASP A 113 5.17 -18.77 4.99
CA ASP A 113 4.95 -19.89 5.89
C ASP A 113 4.64 -21.23 5.17
N HIS A 114 4.67 -21.22 3.83
CA HIS A 114 4.48 -22.40 2.98
C HIS A 114 5.64 -22.50 1.98
N PRO A 115 6.82 -22.95 2.39
CA PRO A 115 8.03 -22.90 1.54
C PRO A 115 7.93 -23.75 0.27
N GLU A 116 7.03 -24.75 0.24
CA GLU A 116 6.81 -25.60 -0.94
C GLU A 116 5.84 -25.01 -1.97
N THR A 117 5.22 -23.84 -1.66
CA THR A 117 4.31 -23.18 -2.58
C THR A 117 5.02 -22.82 -3.86
N LYS A 118 4.46 -23.22 -4.98
CA LYS A 118 4.97 -22.85 -6.30
C LYS A 118 4.39 -21.51 -6.72
N PRO A 119 5.23 -20.49 -6.98
CA PRO A 119 4.75 -19.21 -7.46
C PRO A 119 4.24 -19.35 -8.90
N VAL A 120 3.25 -18.52 -9.24
CA VAL A 120 2.67 -18.47 -10.59
C VAL A 120 3.37 -17.40 -11.42
N PHE A 121 3.34 -16.13 -10.97
CA PHE A 121 3.91 -14.99 -11.68
C PHE A 121 3.67 -15.00 -13.21
N ASP A 122 2.43 -15.36 -13.62
CA ASP A 122 2.01 -15.27 -15.04
C ASP A 122 2.03 -13.82 -15.54
N LEU A 123 1.75 -12.87 -14.65
CA LEU A 123 1.89 -11.43 -14.88
C LEU A 123 2.84 -10.83 -13.84
N ASP A 124 3.40 -9.66 -14.18
CA ASP A 124 3.98 -8.73 -13.23
C ASP A 124 3.02 -7.55 -12.97
N SER A 125 3.41 -6.65 -12.07
CA SER A 125 2.56 -5.48 -11.73
C SER A 125 2.30 -4.53 -12.90
N VAL A 126 3.18 -4.46 -13.90
CA VAL A 126 2.98 -3.65 -15.11
C VAL A 126 1.93 -4.28 -16.01
N GLN A 127 2.02 -5.59 -16.19
CA GLN A 127 1.05 -6.35 -16.99
C GLN A 127 -0.32 -6.41 -16.30
N LEU A 128 -0.34 -6.51 -14.96
CA LEU A 128 -1.59 -6.43 -14.19
C LEU A 128 -2.28 -5.07 -14.35
N LEU A 129 -1.52 -3.96 -14.33
CA LEU A 129 -2.07 -2.63 -14.62
C LEU A 129 -2.71 -2.57 -16.01
N ARG A 130 -2.06 -3.12 -17.04
CA ARG A 130 -2.63 -3.20 -18.40
C ARG A 130 -3.92 -4.04 -18.42
N ALA A 131 -3.96 -5.13 -17.66
CA ALA A 131 -5.17 -5.92 -17.53
C ALA A 131 -6.32 -5.10 -16.90
N VAL A 132 -6.04 -4.33 -15.84
CA VAL A 132 -7.03 -3.43 -15.24
C VAL A 132 -7.53 -2.38 -16.24
N VAL A 133 -6.63 -1.78 -17.05
CA VAL A 133 -7.01 -0.81 -18.08
C VAL A 133 -7.87 -1.46 -19.15
N GLY A 134 -7.49 -2.64 -19.66
CA GLY A 134 -8.29 -3.37 -20.65
C GLY A 134 -9.71 -3.69 -20.14
N LEU A 135 -9.83 -4.13 -18.88
CA LEU A 135 -11.14 -4.33 -18.26
C LEU A 135 -11.93 -3.02 -18.14
N ASN A 136 -11.29 -1.91 -17.76
CA ASN A 136 -11.92 -0.59 -17.72
C ASN A 136 -12.37 -0.09 -19.11
N GLU A 137 -11.73 -0.56 -20.18
CA GLU A 137 -12.07 -0.30 -21.57
C GLU A 137 -13.09 -1.30 -22.14
N GLY A 138 -13.53 -2.27 -21.33
CA GLY A 138 -14.55 -3.25 -21.70
C GLY A 138 -14.04 -4.50 -22.39
N HIS A 139 -12.75 -4.84 -22.25
CA HIS A 139 -12.16 -6.01 -22.89
C HIS A 139 -11.30 -6.82 -21.92
N ASP A 140 -11.31 -8.14 -22.08
CA ASP A 140 -10.39 -9.02 -21.39
C ASP A 140 -8.99 -9.01 -22.06
N MET A 141 -8.02 -9.69 -21.46
CA MET A 141 -6.65 -9.78 -21.99
C MET A 141 -6.55 -10.56 -23.34
N ALA A 142 -7.59 -11.27 -23.73
CA ALA A 142 -7.66 -11.96 -25.05
C ALA A 142 -8.38 -11.09 -26.11
N GLY A 143 -8.91 -9.94 -25.73
CA GLY A 143 -9.61 -9.00 -26.60
C GLY A 143 -11.11 -9.27 -26.74
N HIS A 144 -11.70 -10.13 -25.90
CA HIS A 144 -13.14 -10.34 -25.90
C HIS A 144 -13.86 -9.22 -25.17
N GLU A 145 -14.99 -8.79 -25.70
CA GLU A 145 -15.85 -7.79 -25.07
C GLU A 145 -16.47 -8.31 -23.76
N LEU A 146 -16.61 -7.41 -22.80
CA LEU A 146 -17.24 -7.68 -21.50
C LEU A 146 -18.72 -7.27 -21.53
N ASP A 147 -19.54 -8.04 -20.84
CA ASP A 147 -20.90 -7.65 -20.49
C ASP A 147 -20.87 -6.80 -19.21
N GLY A 148 -20.76 -5.47 -19.37
CA GLY A 148 -20.54 -4.52 -18.28
C GLY A 148 -19.08 -4.22 -18.04
N THR A 149 -18.80 -2.94 -17.77
CA THR A 149 -17.43 -2.40 -17.74
C THR A 149 -17.10 -1.85 -16.34
N PRO A 150 -16.02 -2.32 -15.67
CA PRO A 150 -15.55 -1.72 -14.45
C PRO A 150 -14.92 -0.33 -14.72
N ASN A 151 -14.67 0.43 -13.65
CA ASN A 151 -13.95 1.70 -13.72
C ASN A 151 -13.03 1.83 -12.50
N PHE A 152 -12.00 0.98 -12.43
CA PHE A 152 -11.05 0.97 -11.35
C PHE A 152 -10.13 2.18 -11.36
N PHE A 153 -9.91 2.74 -10.17
CA PHE A 153 -8.80 3.63 -9.90
C PHE A 153 -7.59 2.79 -9.48
N ALA A 154 -6.65 2.59 -10.41
CA ALA A 154 -5.53 1.69 -10.24
C ALA A 154 -4.27 2.40 -9.75
N GLY A 155 -3.63 1.86 -8.73
CA GLY A 155 -2.35 2.31 -8.21
C GLY A 155 -1.25 1.27 -8.30
N ALA A 156 -0.04 1.70 -8.01
CA ALA A 156 1.14 0.86 -7.97
C ALA A 156 2.09 1.28 -6.85
N VAL A 157 3.17 0.52 -6.68
CA VAL A 157 4.20 0.84 -5.68
C VAL A 157 5.52 1.24 -6.33
N VAL A 158 6.33 2.01 -5.58
CA VAL A 158 7.68 2.40 -5.96
C VAL A 158 8.58 2.42 -4.72
N THR A 159 9.88 2.21 -4.90
CA THR A 159 10.87 2.16 -3.81
C THR A 159 11.90 3.28 -3.97
N PRO A 160 11.65 4.48 -3.41
CA PRO A 160 12.53 5.64 -3.56
C PRO A 160 13.93 5.44 -2.98
N GLY A 161 14.06 4.63 -1.92
CA GLY A 161 15.33 4.37 -1.26
C GLY A 161 16.21 3.30 -1.93
N SER A 162 15.85 2.83 -3.13
CA SER A 162 16.69 1.89 -3.89
C SER A 162 18.01 2.55 -4.31
N ASP A 163 19.09 1.80 -4.30
CA ASP A 163 20.40 2.23 -4.80
C ASP A 163 20.91 1.17 -5.81
N PRO A 164 21.03 1.54 -7.12
CA PRO A 164 20.66 2.81 -7.71
C PRO A 164 19.11 3.01 -7.81
N VAL A 165 18.66 4.26 -7.86
CA VAL A 165 17.21 4.62 -7.93
C VAL A 165 16.66 4.61 -9.36
N GLU A 166 17.49 4.78 -10.36
CA GLU A 166 17.09 4.90 -11.78
C GLU A 166 16.21 3.73 -12.28
N PRO A 167 16.49 2.45 -11.94
CA PRO A 167 15.63 1.34 -12.31
C PRO A 167 14.20 1.49 -11.77
N GLN A 168 14.04 2.08 -10.58
CA GLN A 168 12.72 2.34 -9.98
C GLN A 168 11.97 3.43 -10.76
N ILE A 169 12.66 4.50 -11.16
CA ILE A 169 12.10 5.59 -11.97
C ILE A 169 11.67 5.06 -13.34
N ILE A 170 12.50 4.24 -13.99
CA ILE A 170 12.16 3.60 -15.27
C ILE A 170 10.93 2.69 -15.12
N LYS A 171 10.88 1.89 -14.04
CA LYS A 171 9.74 1.01 -13.75
C LYS A 171 8.48 1.80 -13.41
N MET A 172 8.61 2.91 -12.67
CA MET A 172 7.52 3.84 -12.38
C MET A 172 6.93 4.40 -13.68
N LYS A 173 7.75 4.88 -14.61
CA LYS A 173 7.31 5.34 -15.93
C LYS A 173 6.53 4.26 -16.68
N LYS A 174 7.03 3.01 -16.75
CA LYS A 174 6.33 1.89 -17.37
C LYS A 174 4.98 1.59 -16.71
N LYS A 175 4.87 1.74 -15.39
CA LYS A 175 3.60 1.58 -14.66
C LYS A 175 2.61 2.70 -14.98
N ILE A 176 3.08 3.93 -15.14
CA ILE A 176 2.25 5.07 -15.56
C ILE A 176 1.72 4.85 -16.97
N GLU A 177 2.59 4.47 -17.90
CA GLU A 177 2.20 4.11 -19.28
C GLU A 177 1.23 2.91 -19.34
N ALA A 178 1.29 2.03 -18.35
CA ALA A 178 0.37 0.91 -18.18
C ALA A 178 -0.94 1.27 -17.45
N GLY A 179 -1.11 2.53 -17.03
CA GLY A 179 -2.35 3.05 -16.47
C GLY A 179 -2.38 3.32 -14.96
N ALA A 180 -1.24 3.27 -14.27
CA ALA A 180 -1.19 3.65 -12.85
C ALA A 180 -1.56 5.12 -12.66
N LYS A 181 -2.51 5.39 -11.75
CA LYS A 181 -3.06 6.71 -11.45
C LYS A 181 -2.52 7.30 -10.14
N PHE A 182 -1.92 6.49 -9.27
CA PHE A 182 -1.25 6.90 -8.05
C PHE A 182 -0.18 5.90 -7.65
N PHE A 183 0.73 6.35 -6.79
CA PHE A 183 1.77 5.49 -6.23
C PHE A 183 1.77 5.53 -4.71
N GLN A 184 2.06 4.39 -4.10
CA GLN A 184 2.45 4.28 -2.70
C GLN A 184 3.91 3.86 -2.66
N THR A 185 4.70 4.45 -1.75
CA THR A 185 6.12 4.09 -1.66
C THR A 185 6.37 3.00 -0.63
N GLN A 186 7.54 2.37 -0.72
CA GLN A 186 8.13 1.66 0.41
C GLN A 186 8.38 2.64 1.56
N ALA A 187 8.65 2.12 2.77
CA ALA A 187 8.85 2.94 3.97
C ALA A 187 9.92 4.03 3.78
N ILE A 188 9.56 5.26 4.14
CA ILE A 188 10.42 6.44 4.07
C ILE A 188 10.87 6.83 5.46
N PHE A 189 12.19 6.96 5.66
CA PHE A 189 12.83 7.47 6.87
C PHE A 189 13.95 8.49 6.54
N GLU A 190 14.46 8.49 5.31
CA GLU A 190 15.52 9.39 4.82
C GLU A 190 14.87 10.47 3.95
N LEU A 191 14.65 11.65 4.54
CA LEU A 191 13.95 12.75 3.90
C LEU A 191 14.68 13.24 2.64
N GLU A 192 16.00 13.44 2.71
CA GLU A 192 16.80 13.96 1.59
C GLU A 192 16.74 13.05 0.35
N LYS A 193 16.83 11.73 0.55
CA LYS A 193 16.68 10.76 -0.55
C LYS A 193 15.29 10.80 -1.15
N PHE A 194 14.27 10.92 -0.29
CA PHE A 194 12.89 11.00 -0.75
C PHE A 194 12.62 12.29 -1.53
N GLU A 195 13.12 13.43 -1.07
CA GLU A 195 13.03 14.71 -1.77
C GLU A 195 13.72 14.68 -3.14
N SER A 196 14.93 14.11 -3.21
CA SER A 196 15.65 13.90 -4.47
C SER A 196 14.82 13.05 -5.45
N PHE A 197 14.26 11.92 -4.97
CA PHE A 197 13.39 11.07 -5.77
C PHE A 197 12.15 11.83 -6.28
N MET A 198 11.49 12.60 -5.41
CA MET A 198 10.29 13.34 -5.78
C MET A 198 10.58 14.41 -6.85
N ASN A 199 11.74 15.09 -6.78
CA ASN A 199 12.20 16.02 -7.82
C ASN A 199 12.40 15.29 -9.17
N ASP A 200 12.96 14.09 -9.19
CA ASP A 200 13.17 13.31 -10.41
C ASP A 200 11.85 12.87 -11.07
N VAL A 201 10.81 12.61 -10.27
CA VAL A 201 9.52 12.09 -10.75
C VAL A 201 8.43 13.13 -10.89
N GLU A 202 8.65 14.38 -10.47
CA GLU A 202 7.68 15.50 -10.59
C GLU A 202 7.13 15.65 -12.01
N LYS A 203 7.99 15.48 -13.01
CA LYS A 203 7.65 15.51 -14.46
C LYS A 203 6.58 14.51 -14.89
N PHE A 204 6.29 13.50 -14.10
CA PHE A 204 5.26 12.52 -14.42
C PHE A 204 3.86 12.96 -13.99
N HIS A 205 3.73 13.96 -13.14
CA HIS A 205 2.46 14.53 -12.68
C HIS A 205 1.47 13.50 -12.12
N VAL A 206 1.98 12.45 -11.45
CA VAL A 206 1.16 11.39 -10.85
C VAL A 206 1.32 11.45 -9.32
N PRO A 207 0.22 11.42 -8.55
CA PRO A 207 0.30 11.46 -7.09
C PRO A 207 1.14 10.35 -6.48
N VAL A 208 1.99 10.74 -5.53
CA VAL A 208 2.81 9.82 -4.72
C VAL A 208 2.46 9.98 -3.25
N MET A 209 2.13 8.88 -2.60
CA MET A 209 1.90 8.79 -1.16
C MET A 209 3.09 8.08 -0.50
N ALA A 210 3.76 8.75 0.44
CA ALA A 210 4.91 8.19 1.14
C ALA A 210 4.49 7.09 2.12
N GLY A 211 5.16 5.97 2.09
CA GLY A 211 4.97 4.86 3.03
C GLY A 211 5.54 5.19 4.41
N ILE A 212 4.72 5.06 5.45
CA ILE A 212 5.08 5.36 6.84
C ILE A 212 4.91 4.10 7.68
N VAL A 213 6.02 3.45 8.03
CA VAL A 213 5.99 2.28 8.90
C VAL A 213 6.01 2.71 10.37
N VAL A 214 5.11 2.14 11.17
CA VAL A 214 5.08 2.34 12.62
C VAL A 214 6.12 1.42 13.27
N LEU A 215 7.28 1.98 13.63
CA LEU A 215 8.40 1.23 14.21
C LEU A 215 8.08 0.73 15.61
N LYS A 216 8.14 -0.60 15.81
CA LYS A 216 7.84 -1.23 17.11
C LYS A 216 9.05 -1.34 18.05
N SER A 217 10.25 -1.34 17.49
CA SER A 217 11.49 -1.50 18.26
C SER A 217 12.72 -1.15 17.43
N ALA A 218 13.84 -0.91 18.10
CA ALA A 218 15.14 -0.78 17.45
C ALA A 218 15.56 -2.07 16.70
N GLY A 219 15.17 -3.24 17.21
CA GLY A 219 15.41 -4.53 16.52
C GLY A 219 14.68 -4.62 15.19
N MET A 220 13.42 -4.15 15.14
CA MET A 220 12.68 -4.06 13.88
C MET A 220 13.35 -3.09 12.89
N ALA A 221 13.81 -1.93 13.34
CA ALA A 221 14.49 -0.97 12.50
C ALA A 221 15.79 -1.54 11.89
N LYS A 222 16.60 -2.23 12.69
CA LYS A 222 17.80 -2.94 12.21
C LYS A 222 17.47 -4.05 11.21
N PHE A 223 16.45 -4.85 11.53
CA PHE A 223 15.97 -5.90 10.61
C PHE A 223 15.54 -5.32 9.26
N MET A 224 14.87 -4.17 9.25
CA MET A 224 14.48 -3.51 8.01
C MET A 224 15.70 -3.06 7.21
N ASN A 225 16.72 -2.50 7.84
CA ASN A 225 17.97 -2.11 7.16
C ASN A 225 18.69 -3.29 6.53
N GLU A 226 18.60 -4.47 7.13
CA GLU A 226 19.30 -5.67 6.66
C GLU A 226 18.51 -6.47 5.63
N ASN A 227 17.15 -6.45 5.71
CA ASN A 227 16.33 -7.41 4.99
C ASN A 227 15.28 -6.79 4.06
N VAL A 228 15.02 -5.48 4.14
CA VAL A 228 14.00 -4.83 3.29
C VAL A 228 14.67 -3.91 2.28
N ALA A 229 14.69 -4.35 1.03
CA ALA A 229 15.36 -3.61 -0.04
C ALA A 229 14.79 -2.18 -0.17
N GLY A 230 15.69 -1.20 -0.21
CA GLY A 230 15.37 0.21 -0.37
C GLY A 230 14.75 0.87 0.88
N VAL A 231 14.87 0.24 2.04
CA VAL A 231 14.55 0.85 3.33
C VAL A 231 15.84 1.09 4.10
N SER A 232 16.00 2.31 4.57
CA SER A 232 17.12 2.71 5.44
C SER A 232 16.54 3.53 6.59
N VAL A 233 16.62 2.98 7.79
CA VAL A 233 16.24 3.67 9.04
C VAL A 233 17.50 4.32 9.61
N PRO A 234 17.55 5.66 9.76
CA PRO A 234 18.71 6.36 10.29
C PRO A 234 19.09 5.93 11.72
N ASP A 235 20.39 5.93 12.03
CA ASP A 235 20.93 5.55 13.35
C ASP A 235 20.30 6.37 14.49
N GLY A 236 19.97 7.64 14.25
CA GLY A 236 19.28 8.50 15.22
C GLY A 236 17.94 7.93 15.64
N ILE A 237 17.12 7.46 14.69
CA ILE A 237 15.81 6.83 14.97
C ILE A 237 16.01 5.47 15.68
N ILE A 238 16.99 4.68 15.25
CA ILE A 238 17.33 3.41 15.91
C ILE A 238 17.69 3.63 17.36
N LYS A 239 18.51 4.66 17.64
CA LYS A 239 18.92 5.05 18.98
C LYS A 239 17.74 5.52 19.83
N GLU A 240 16.88 6.41 19.30
CA GLU A 240 15.65 6.86 19.98
C GLU A 240 14.81 5.65 20.43
N MET A 241 14.60 4.66 19.55
CA MET A 241 13.86 3.45 19.86
C MET A 241 14.57 2.52 20.86
N ALA A 242 15.90 2.46 20.81
CA ALA A 242 16.69 1.65 21.74
C ALA A 242 16.71 2.17 23.16
N GLU A 243 16.76 3.50 23.32
CA GLU A 243 16.75 4.20 24.62
C GLU A 243 15.34 4.28 25.24
N THR A 244 14.29 4.00 24.44
CA THR A 244 12.89 4.05 24.88
C THR A 244 12.51 2.78 25.66
N LYS A 245 11.99 2.96 26.90
CA LYS A 245 11.48 1.86 27.72
C LYS A 245 10.34 1.13 26.99
N LYS A 246 10.17 -0.15 27.30
CA LYS A 246 9.17 -1.00 26.62
C LYS A 246 7.74 -0.46 26.70
N GLU A 247 7.36 0.08 27.85
CA GLU A 247 6.05 0.69 28.10
C GLU A 247 5.79 1.95 27.25
N ASP A 248 6.84 2.71 26.91
CA ASP A 248 6.74 3.98 26.17
C ASP A 248 6.90 3.80 24.65
N ARG A 249 7.21 2.60 24.17
CA ARG A 249 7.51 2.34 22.73
C ARG A 249 6.37 2.73 21.80
N LYS A 250 5.13 2.51 22.20
CA LYS A 250 3.97 2.90 21.39
C LYS A 250 3.90 4.42 21.20
N LYS A 251 4.10 5.16 22.27
CA LYS A 251 4.15 6.64 22.25
C LYS A 251 5.29 7.12 21.36
N LYS A 252 6.49 6.54 21.53
CA LYS A 252 7.67 6.89 20.71
C LYS A 252 7.46 6.58 19.23
N ALA A 253 6.83 5.45 18.90
CA ALA A 253 6.48 5.10 17.54
C ALA A 253 5.53 6.10 16.87
N VAL A 254 4.54 6.58 17.64
CA VAL A 254 3.63 7.64 17.19
C VAL A 254 4.39 8.95 16.94
N GLU A 255 5.25 9.37 17.87
CA GLU A 255 6.08 10.58 17.75
C GLU A 255 6.96 10.55 16.49
N ILE A 256 7.64 9.41 16.23
CA ILE A 256 8.50 9.22 15.06
C ILE A 256 7.67 9.26 13.78
N ALA A 257 6.59 8.49 13.69
CA ALA A 257 5.74 8.45 12.51
C ALA A 257 5.14 9.82 12.19
N ALA A 258 4.61 10.53 13.19
CA ALA A 258 4.05 11.87 13.03
C ALA A 258 5.11 12.89 12.59
N ARG A 259 6.34 12.81 13.13
CA ARG A 259 7.47 13.66 12.72
C ARG A 259 7.79 13.46 11.23
N VAL A 260 7.97 12.21 10.80
CA VAL A 260 8.25 11.89 9.40
C VAL A 260 7.12 12.40 8.49
N ILE A 261 5.86 12.21 8.88
CA ILE A 261 4.71 12.72 8.10
C ILE A 261 4.77 14.26 7.95
N ARG A 262 5.06 15.00 9.02
CA ARG A 262 5.19 16.47 8.94
C ARG A 262 6.32 16.90 8.00
N GLU A 263 7.43 16.19 8.00
CA GLU A 263 8.59 16.47 7.17
C GLU A 263 8.32 16.21 5.67
N ILE A 264 7.59 15.12 5.34
CA ILE A 264 7.28 14.78 3.95
C ILE A 264 6.06 15.53 3.39
N LYS A 265 5.21 16.09 4.24
CA LYS A 265 3.96 16.75 3.83
C LYS A 265 4.13 17.81 2.74
N PRO A 266 5.17 18.66 2.72
CA PRO A 266 5.39 19.61 1.64
C PRO A 266 5.92 18.99 0.34
N ILE A 267 6.36 17.73 0.35
CA ILE A 267 7.13 17.12 -0.74
C ILE A 267 6.25 16.19 -1.60
N CYS A 268 5.20 15.59 -1.02
CA CYS A 268 4.37 14.58 -1.68
C CYS A 268 2.87 14.83 -1.50
N GLN A 269 2.03 14.03 -2.14
CA GLN A 269 0.58 14.22 -2.14
C GLN A 269 -0.15 13.46 -1.03
N GLY A 270 0.57 12.68 -0.22
CA GLY A 270 -0.07 11.96 0.88
C GLY A 270 0.86 11.04 1.65
N ALA A 271 0.30 10.41 2.68
CA ALA A 271 0.95 9.39 3.49
C ALA A 271 0.15 8.09 3.47
N HIS A 272 0.84 6.97 3.32
CA HIS A 272 0.31 5.63 3.48
C HIS A 272 0.86 5.02 4.77
N ILE A 273 0.04 4.94 5.82
CA ILE A 273 0.46 4.47 7.14
C ILE A 273 0.35 2.95 7.22
N MET A 274 1.47 2.29 7.52
CA MET A 274 1.61 0.84 7.70
C MET A 274 1.78 0.50 9.19
N PRO A 275 0.69 0.25 9.93
CA PRO A 275 0.73 0.07 11.38
C PRO A 275 1.26 -1.29 11.80
N LEU A 276 1.26 -2.26 10.91
CA LEU A 276 1.76 -3.62 11.14
C LEU A 276 1.15 -4.30 12.38
N GLY A 277 -0.18 -4.10 12.60
CA GLY A 277 -0.93 -4.63 13.75
C GLY A 277 -0.93 -3.71 14.98
N TRP A 278 -0.46 -2.48 14.86
CA TRP A 278 -0.69 -1.39 15.83
C TRP A 278 -1.71 -0.38 15.30
N ASP A 279 -2.75 -0.87 14.67
CA ASP A 279 -3.78 -0.11 13.95
C ASP A 279 -4.43 0.96 14.83
N ALA A 280 -4.63 0.67 16.10
CA ALA A 280 -5.18 1.61 17.08
C ALA A 280 -4.33 2.88 17.29
N LEU A 281 -3.07 2.90 16.84
CA LEU A 281 -2.21 4.10 16.94
C LEU A 281 -2.39 5.07 15.76
N VAL A 282 -2.98 4.63 14.64
CA VAL A 282 -3.11 5.44 13.44
C VAL A 282 -3.87 6.76 13.69
N PRO A 283 -5.01 6.80 14.41
CA PRO A 283 -5.69 8.05 14.72
C PRO A 283 -4.81 9.04 15.51
N GLU A 284 -4.01 8.55 16.44
CA GLU A 284 -3.07 9.37 17.23
C GLU A 284 -1.93 9.92 16.35
N ILE A 285 -1.39 9.09 15.43
CA ILE A 285 -0.37 9.52 14.45
C ILE A 285 -0.91 10.66 13.60
N ILE A 286 -2.12 10.52 13.04
CA ILE A 286 -2.78 11.53 12.20
C ILE A 286 -2.96 12.83 12.97
N ASN A 287 -3.41 12.75 14.24
CA ASN A 287 -3.60 13.90 15.10
C ASN A 287 -2.28 14.62 15.39
N GLN A 288 -1.23 13.88 15.81
CA GLN A 288 0.09 14.46 16.07
C GLN A 288 0.79 14.97 14.82
N ALA A 289 0.45 14.43 13.64
CA ALA A 289 0.94 14.92 12.35
C ALA A 289 0.20 16.18 11.84
N GLU A 290 -0.79 16.69 12.57
CA GLU A 290 -1.61 17.87 12.23
C GLU A 290 -2.32 17.71 10.86
N LEU A 291 -2.94 16.53 10.66
CA LEU A 291 -3.65 16.18 9.42
C LEU A 291 -5.18 16.06 9.61
N SER A 292 -5.69 16.35 10.79
CA SER A 292 -7.12 16.31 11.14
C SER A 292 -7.86 17.60 10.75
#